data_21a334fe7d07c14bd3b2d26753d6afcb
#
_entry.id   21a334fe7d07c14bd3b2d26753d6afcb
#
_cell.length_a   1.000
_cell.length_b   1.000
_cell.length_c   1.000
_cell.angle_alpha   90.00
_cell.angle_beta   90.00
_cell.angle_gamma   90.00
#
_symmetry.space_group_name_H-M   'P 1'
#
loop_
_entity.id
_entity.type
_entity.pdbx_description
1 polymer ?
#
loop_
_entity_poly.entity_id
_entity_poly.type
_entity_poly.pdbx_seq_one_letter_code
_entity_poly.pdbx_strand_id
1 'polypeptide(L)'
;MKFEKAIRMKAKLRLALTGPSGSGKTYGALLIAQGIGGKIAVIDTEKGSASLYAHMAEFDVLELDPPYTPERFVEAVQAAEGAGYNVLIVDSITHEWSGVGGCLELVDQIANAKYRGNSWSAWNEITPRHRAFLDALMRSPMHIIATARSKTETAQTEQNGKKKVVKLGMKAEQRDGLEYEFTTVLDIVHEGHFAVASKDRTGLFGGDPQPISVETGKTLLDWLESGAETVDQLTPALEAISNAATVDNLRKHYEAAVELLGERIEIKRAKNARYRELTAPPEQTAPEQADAA
;
A
#
# COMPACT_ATOMS: atom_id res chain seq x y z
N MET A 1 6.19 16.21 22.36
CA MET A 1 4.92 15.56 21.95
C MET A 1 3.78 16.49 22.32
N LYS A 2 2.86 16.74 21.39
CA LYS A 2 1.71 17.64 21.58
C LYS A 2 0.45 16.89 21.15
N PHE A 3 -0.62 17.01 21.94
CA PHE A 3 -1.94 16.51 21.54
C PHE A 3 -2.68 17.60 20.76
N GLU A 4 -3.29 17.22 19.66
CA GLU A 4 -4.09 18.09 18.80
C GLU A 4 -5.50 17.51 18.65
N LYS A 5 -6.48 18.38 18.36
CA LYS A 5 -7.85 17.95 18.12
C LYS A 5 -7.88 17.09 16.84
N ALA A 6 -8.44 15.89 16.93
CA ALA A 6 -8.58 15.01 15.77
C ALA A 6 -9.51 15.63 14.73
N ILE A 7 -9.06 15.69 13.49
CA ILE A 7 -9.81 16.09 12.32
C ILE A 7 -9.69 14.94 11.30
N ARG A 8 -10.81 14.55 10.69
CA ARG A 8 -10.77 13.57 9.61
C ARG A 8 -10.20 14.24 8.36
N MET A 9 -9.06 13.75 7.92
CA MET A 9 -8.40 14.18 6.70
C MET A 9 -8.87 13.38 5.49
N LYS A 10 -8.74 13.94 4.27
CA LYS A 10 -8.83 13.16 3.03
C LYS A 10 -7.83 12.01 3.08
N ALA A 11 -8.22 10.86 2.58
CA ALA A 11 -7.39 9.65 2.62
C ALA A 11 -7.45 8.87 1.31
N LYS A 12 -6.47 8.01 1.10
CA LYS A 12 -6.50 7.05 0.00
C LYS A 12 -7.15 5.74 0.48
N LEU A 13 -7.90 5.10 -0.42
CA LEU A 13 -8.53 3.82 -0.14
C LEU A 13 -7.50 2.75 0.24
N ARG A 14 -7.82 1.98 1.27
CA ARG A 14 -7.13 0.76 1.65
C ARG A 14 -8.20 -0.31 1.84
N LEU A 15 -8.51 -1.02 0.75
CA LEU A 15 -9.58 -2.01 0.68
C LEU A 15 -9.00 -3.40 0.44
N ALA A 16 -9.47 -4.38 1.21
CA ALA A 16 -9.26 -5.79 0.89
C ALA A 16 -10.58 -6.44 0.47
N LEU A 17 -10.51 -7.21 -0.61
CA LEU A 17 -11.59 -8.08 -1.08
C LEU A 17 -11.19 -9.52 -0.84
N THR A 18 -11.91 -10.24 0.00
CA THR A 18 -11.64 -11.64 0.30
C THR A 18 -12.75 -12.52 -0.22
N GLY A 19 -12.44 -13.77 -0.49
CA GLY A 19 -13.46 -14.73 -0.95
C GLY A 19 -12.86 -15.97 -1.61
N PRO A 20 -13.64 -17.03 -1.77
CA PRO A 20 -13.21 -18.25 -2.45
C PRO A 20 -12.95 -18.00 -3.94
N SER A 21 -12.39 -19.01 -4.61
CA SER A 21 -12.23 -18.97 -6.07
C SER A 21 -13.60 -18.79 -6.75
N GLY A 22 -13.65 -17.94 -7.78
CA GLY A 22 -14.91 -17.69 -8.51
C GLY A 22 -15.92 -16.78 -7.80
N SER A 23 -15.59 -16.21 -6.61
CA SER A 23 -16.51 -15.30 -5.93
C SER A 23 -16.62 -13.91 -6.56
N GLY A 24 -15.78 -13.57 -7.56
CA GLY A 24 -15.85 -12.26 -8.24
C GLY A 24 -14.92 -11.19 -7.67
N LYS A 25 -13.83 -11.55 -6.95
CA LYS A 25 -12.88 -10.60 -6.37
C LYS A 25 -12.27 -9.66 -7.41
N THR A 26 -11.69 -10.21 -8.48
CA THR A 26 -11.09 -9.44 -9.58
C THR A 26 -12.11 -8.53 -10.24
N TYR A 27 -13.29 -9.07 -10.54
CA TYR A 27 -14.41 -8.33 -11.12
C TYR A 27 -14.86 -7.17 -10.23
N GLY A 28 -15.07 -7.44 -8.94
CA GLY A 28 -15.45 -6.42 -7.95
C GLY A 28 -14.37 -5.35 -7.76
N ALA A 29 -13.09 -5.74 -7.75
CA ALA A 29 -11.97 -4.81 -7.67
C ALA A 29 -11.95 -3.82 -8.85
N LEU A 30 -12.18 -4.31 -10.07
CA LEU A 30 -12.26 -3.48 -11.27
C LEU A 30 -13.47 -2.54 -11.25
N LEU A 31 -14.65 -2.99 -10.80
CA LEU A 31 -15.82 -2.13 -10.66
C LEU A 31 -15.58 -0.99 -9.65
N ILE A 32 -14.98 -1.30 -8.50
CA ILE A 32 -14.63 -0.27 -7.51
C ILE A 32 -13.60 0.70 -8.08
N ALA A 33 -12.57 0.19 -8.75
CA ALA A 33 -11.54 1.02 -9.38
C ALA A 33 -12.12 1.97 -10.43
N GLN A 34 -13.08 1.51 -11.24
CA GLN A 34 -13.83 2.37 -12.18
C GLN A 34 -14.60 3.47 -11.46
N GLY A 35 -15.25 3.14 -10.35
CA GLY A 35 -15.99 4.12 -9.54
C GLY A 35 -15.09 5.19 -8.92
N ILE A 36 -13.86 4.82 -8.54
CA ILE A 36 -12.84 5.75 -8.05
C ILE A 36 -12.31 6.62 -9.19
N GLY A 37 -12.10 6.02 -10.36
CA GLY A 37 -11.61 6.73 -11.54
C GLY A 37 -10.10 6.96 -11.58
N GLY A 38 -9.66 7.59 -12.67
CA GLY A 38 -8.24 7.82 -12.96
C GLY A 38 -7.57 6.60 -13.61
N LYS A 39 -6.22 6.60 -13.68
CA LYS A 39 -5.45 5.51 -14.26
C LYS A 39 -5.41 4.32 -13.33
N ILE A 40 -5.73 3.14 -13.82
CA ILE A 40 -5.79 1.90 -13.06
C ILE A 40 -4.62 0.99 -13.47
N ALA A 41 -3.89 0.48 -12.48
CA ALA A 41 -2.92 -0.60 -12.66
C ALA A 41 -3.36 -1.85 -11.91
N VAL A 42 -3.04 -3.01 -12.46
CA VAL A 42 -3.25 -4.33 -11.84
C VAL A 42 -1.92 -5.07 -11.77
N ILE A 43 -1.50 -5.47 -10.57
CA ILE A 43 -0.47 -6.49 -10.39
C ILE A 43 -1.20 -7.83 -10.37
N ASP A 44 -1.06 -8.58 -11.46
CA ASP A 44 -1.71 -9.88 -11.65
C ASP A 44 -0.75 -11.02 -11.33
N THR A 45 -1.07 -11.79 -10.30
CA THR A 45 -0.35 -13.02 -9.92
C THR A 45 -1.14 -14.29 -10.29
N GLU A 46 -2.30 -14.12 -10.93
CA GLU A 46 -3.24 -15.19 -11.31
C GLU A 46 -3.13 -15.55 -12.81
N LYS A 47 -1.91 -15.39 -13.37
CA LYS A 47 -1.57 -15.79 -14.76
C LYS A 47 -2.45 -15.15 -15.84
N GLY A 48 -2.57 -13.84 -15.83
CA GLY A 48 -3.30 -13.07 -16.83
C GLY A 48 -4.83 -13.10 -16.66
N SER A 49 -5.32 -13.55 -15.49
CA SER A 49 -6.76 -13.62 -15.23
C SER A 49 -7.44 -12.26 -15.27
N ALA A 50 -6.75 -11.20 -14.84
CA ALA A 50 -7.27 -9.84 -14.90
C ALA A 50 -7.53 -9.39 -16.35
N SER A 51 -6.67 -9.76 -17.28
CA SER A 51 -6.79 -9.39 -18.71
C SER A 51 -8.06 -9.92 -19.38
N LEU A 52 -8.69 -10.97 -18.84
CA LEU A 52 -9.98 -11.46 -19.33
C LEU A 52 -11.10 -10.42 -19.17
N TYR A 53 -10.92 -9.44 -18.29
CA TYR A 53 -11.86 -8.36 -18.01
C TYR A 53 -11.51 -7.04 -18.72
N ALA A 54 -10.59 -7.04 -19.70
CA ALA A 54 -10.18 -5.83 -20.42
C ALA A 54 -11.33 -5.11 -21.15
N HIS A 55 -12.43 -5.81 -21.42
CA HIS A 55 -13.64 -5.23 -22.01
C HIS A 55 -14.47 -4.38 -21.02
N MET A 56 -14.19 -4.45 -19.73
CA MET A 56 -14.97 -3.76 -18.67
C MET A 56 -14.41 -2.40 -18.32
N ALA A 57 -13.10 -2.27 -18.31
CA ALA A 57 -12.38 -1.07 -17.87
C ALA A 57 -11.08 -0.90 -18.67
N GLU A 58 -10.63 0.33 -18.81
CA GLU A 58 -9.23 0.61 -19.21
C GLU A 58 -8.31 0.45 -18.00
N PHE A 59 -7.36 -0.47 -18.06
CA PHE A 59 -6.34 -0.68 -17.03
C PHE A 59 -5.09 -1.30 -17.64
N ASP A 60 -3.95 -1.02 -17.03
CA ASP A 60 -2.68 -1.64 -17.38
C ASP A 60 -2.37 -2.80 -16.43
N VAL A 61 -1.73 -3.85 -16.93
CA VAL A 61 -1.43 -5.06 -16.17
C VAL A 61 0.08 -5.28 -16.09
N LEU A 62 0.57 -5.54 -14.89
CA LEU A 62 1.87 -6.13 -14.65
C LEU A 62 1.66 -7.58 -14.22
N GLU A 63 1.98 -8.52 -15.10
CA GLU A 63 1.99 -9.94 -14.75
C GLU A 63 3.22 -10.22 -13.88
N LEU A 64 2.99 -10.62 -12.64
CA LEU A 64 4.03 -10.97 -11.69
C LEU A 64 4.12 -12.50 -11.57
N ASP A 65 5.14 -13.05 -12.22
CA ASP A 65 5.45 -14.49 -12.15
C ASP A 65 6.26 -14.84 -10.89
N PRO A 66 6.25 -16.13 -10.47
CA PRO A 66 7.13 -16.59 -9.39
C PRO A 66 8.61 -16.24 -9.63
N PRO A 67 9.41 -16.07 -8.57
CA PRO A 67 9.04 -16.21 -7.16
C PRO A 67 8.28 -15.01 -6.62
N TYR A 68 7.28 -15.27 -5.77
CA TYR A 68 6.41 -14.23 -5.19
C TYR A 68 6.99 -13.67 -3.89
N THR A 69 8.23 -13.18 -3.95
CA THR A 69 8.88 -12.62 -2.76
C THR A 69 8.30 -11.25 -2.39
N PRO A 70 8.26 -10.86 -1.10
CA PRO A 70 7.77 -9.56 -0.68
C PRO A 70 8.42 -8.39 -1.42
N GLU A 71 9.73 -8.48 -1.72
CA GLU A 71 10.50 -7.42 -2.41
C GLU A 71 9.96 -7.17 -3.82
N ARG A 72 9.62 -8.21 -4.56
CA ARG A 72 9.09 -8.08 -5.93
C ARG A 72 7.73 -7.40 -5.94
N PHE A 73 6.90 -7.62 -4.91
CA PHE A 73 5.66 -6.86 -4.76
C PHE A 73 5.95 -5.39 -4.43
N VAL A 74 6.93 -5.11 -3.56
CA VAL A 74 7.35 -3.73 -3.26
C VAL A 74 7.82 -3.02 -4.53
N GLU A 75 8.66 -3.68 -5.34
CA GLU A 75 9.14 -3.15 -6.62
C GLU A 75 7.98 -2.87 -7.59
N ALA A 76 7.00 -3.77 -7.68
CA ALA A 76 5.83 -3.60 -8.53
C ALA A 76 4.95 -2.42 -8.07
N VAL A 77 4.73 -2.26 -6.75
CA VAL A 77 4.03 -1.10 -6.18
C VAL A 77 4.75 0.20 -6.53
N GLN A 78 6.08 0.26 -6.33
CA GLN A 78 6.90 1.43 -6.64
C GLN A 78 6.90 1.77 -8.14
N ALA A 79 6.88 0.76 -9.00
CA ALA A 79 6.77 0.96 -10.45
C ALA A 79 5.43 1.61 -10.81
N ALA A 80 4.33 1.18 -10.19
CA ALA A 80 3.01 1.79 -10.38
C ALA A 80 2.97 3.24 -9.86
N GLU A 81 3.57 3.52 -8.71
CA GLU A 81 3.70 4.88 -8.16
C GLU A 81 4.48 5.79 -9.11
N GLY A 82 5.64 5.32 -9.59
CA GLY A 82 6.49 6.07 -10.52
C GLY A 82 5.83 6.36 -11.87
N ALA A 83 4.90 5.50 -12.30
CA ALA A 83 4.11 5.67 -13.52
C ALA A 83 2.87 6.57 -13.34
N GLY A 84 2.57 6.98 -12.11
CA GLY A 84 1.49 7.94 -11.80
C GLY A 84 0.09 7.35 -11.90
N TYR A 85 -0.10 6.07 -11.54
CA TYR A 85 -1.42 5.48 -11.44
C TYR A 85 -2.20 6.03 -10.23
N ASN A 86 -3.53 6.10 -10.38
CA ASN A 86 -4.43 6.56 -9.32
C ASN A 86 -4.90 5.43 -8.42
N VAL A 87 -5.15 4.26 -9.03
CA VAL A 87 -5.64 3.06 -8.37
C VAL A 87 -4.72 1.90 -8.70
N LEU A 88 -4.30 1.16 -7.68
CA LEU A 88 -3.58 -0.09 -7.83
C LEU A 88 -4.41 -1.23 -7.27
N ILE A 89 -4.66 -2.22 -8.10
CA ILE A 89 -5.23 -3.52 -7.72
C ILE A 89 -4.07 -4.51 -7.59
N VAL A 90 -4.00 -5.26 -6.48
CA VAL A 90 -3.07 -6.37 -6.30
C VAL A 90 -3.88 -7.67 -6.24
N ASP A 91 -3.84 -8.42 -7.32
CA ASP A 91 -4.63 -9.65 -7.50
C ASP A 91 -3.73 -10.88 -7.74
N SER A 92 -3.33 -11.60 -6.67
CA SER A 92 -3.75 -11.48 -5.29
C SER A 92 -2.55 -11.38 -4.34
N ILE A 93 -2.76 -10.77 -3.18
CA ILE A 93 -1.74 -10.73 -2.12
C ILE A 93 -1.51 -12.10 -1.46
N THR A 94 -2.37 -13.07 -1.72
CA THR A 94 -2.22 -14.45 -1.21
C THR A 94 -0.91 -15.09 -1.68
N HIS A 95 -0.45 -14.78 -2.90
CA HIS A 95 0.77 -15.39 -3.43
C HIS A 95 2.03 -14.85 -2.75
N GLU A 96 2.05 -13.62 -2.25
CA GLU A 96 3.15 -13.11 -1.40
C GLU A 96 3.31 -13.96 -0.13
N TRP A 97 2.19 -14.49 0.38
CA TRP A 97 2.18 -15.30 1.60
C TRP A 97 2.47 -16.77 1.32
N SER A 98 1.64 -17.42 0.51
CA SER A 98 1.63 -18.88 0.31
C SER A 98 2.01 -19.32 -1.11
N GLY A 99 2.34 -18.38 -2.01
CA GLY A 99 2.80 -18.71 -3.36
C GLY A 99 4.26 -19.19 -3.40
N VAL A 100 4.68 -19.66 -4.57
CA VAL A 100 6.07 -20.14 -4.81
C VAL A 100 7.05 -18.97 -4.57
N GLY A 101 7.99 -19.16 -3.64
CA GLY A 101 8.91 -18.11 -3.20
C GLY A 101 8.28 -17.06 -2.28
N GLY A 102 7.02 -17.26 -1.84
CA GLY A 102 6.36 -16.43 -0.86
C GLY A 102 6.86 -16.64 0.57
N CYS A 103 6.26 -15.91 1.51
CA CYS A 103 6.73 -15.87 2.91
C CYS A 103 6.85 -17.26 3.55
N LEU A 104 5.86 -18.14 3.37
CA LEU A 104 5.87 -19.48 3.99
C LEU A 104 7.02 -20.33 3.47
N GLU A 105 7.21 -20.36 2.14
CA GLU A 105 8.32 -21.13 1.55
C GLU A 105 9.69 -20.55 1.93
N LEU A 106 9.81 -19.23 1.97
CA LEU A 106 11.04 -18.56 2.42
C LEU A 106 11.38 -18.89 3.88
N VAL A 107 10.39 -18.98 4.75
CA VAL A 107 10.59 -19.42 6.14
C VAL A 107 11.15 -20.82 6.18
N ASP A 108 10.58 -21.77 5.42
CA ASP A 108 11.06 -23.16 5.38
C ASP A 108 12.49 -23.26 4.82
N GLN A 109 12.79 -22.53 3.75
CA GLN A 109 14.12 -22.47 3.16
C GLN A 109 15.17 -21.93 4.16
N ILE A 110 14.88 -20.82 4.83
CA ILE A 110 15.78 -20.19 5.81
C ILE A 110 15.92 -21.06 7.06
N ALA A 111 14.83 -21.66 7.55
CA ALA A 111 14.85 -22.55 8.69
C ALA A 111 15.81 -23.72 8.45
N ASN A 112 15.72 -24.37 7.29
CA ASN A 112 16.57 -25.49 6.93
C ASN A 112 18.03 -25.06 6.70
N ALA A 113 18.25 -23.94 6.00
CA ALA A 113 19.61 -23.48 5.66
C ALA A 113 20.40 -22.94 6.86
N LYS A 114 19.74 -22.18 7.77
CA LYS A 114 20.43 -21.43 8.84
C LYS A 114 20.10 -21.90 10.25
N TYR A 115 18.92 -22.44 10.48
CA TYR A 115 18.38 -22.68 11.83
C TYR A 115 18.08 -24.16 12.11
N ARG A 116 18.65 -25.10 11.36
CA ARG A 116 18.47 -26.56 11.56
C ARG A 116 17.00 -26.99 11.61
N GLY A 117 16.17 -26.37 10.79
CA GLY A 117 14.72 -26.64 10.72
C GLY A 117 13.87 -25.83 11.71
N ASN A 118 14.45 -24.90 12.47
CA ASN A 118 13.68 -24.05 13.40
C ASN A 118 13.01 -22.90 12.65
N SER A 119 11.76 -23.08 12.28
CA SER A 119 10.95 -22.05 11.60
C SER A 119 10.70 -20.80 12.45
N TRP A 120 10.61 -20.96 13.79
CA TRP A 120 10.41 -19.83 14.69
C TRP A 120 11.53 -18.78 14.59
N SER A 121 12.80 -19.25 14.49
CA SER A 121 13.93 -18.35 14.30
C SER A 121 13.96 -17.74 12.89
N ALA A 122 13.52 -18.48 11.87
CA ALA A 122 13.46 -18.00 10.48
C ALA A 122 12.45 -16.84 10.31
N TRP A 123 11.38 -16.82 11.08
CA TRP A 123 10.42 -15.71 11.08
C TRP A 123 11.02 -14.36 11.44
N ASN A 124 12.12 -14.30 12.19
CA ASN A 124 12.82 -13.05 12.48
C ASN A 124 13.37 -12.37 11.21
N GLU A 125 13.72 -13.17 10.19
CA GLU A 125 14.18 -12.66 8.89
C GLU A 125 13.02 -12.31 7.94
N ILE A 126 11.95 -13.08 7.96
CA ILE A 126 10.84 -12.91 7.02
C ILE A 126 9.83 -11.85 7.47
N THR A 127 9.58 -11.73 8.78
CA THR A 127 8.64 -10.74 9.31
C THR A 127 8.96 -9.30 8.88
N PRO A 128 10.22 -8.80 8.89
CA PRO A 128 10.53 -7.47 8.38
C PRO A 128 10.26 -7.30 6.89
N ARG A 129 10.50 -8.34 6.09
CA ARG A 129 10.27 -8.32 4.63
C ARG A 129 8.78 -8.24 4.32
N HIS A 130 7.95 -9.07 4.96
CA HIS A 130 6.50 -9.01 4.88
C HIS A 130 5.94 -7.65 5.34
N ARG A 131 6.49 -7.08 6.44
CA ARG A 131 6.09 -5.73 6.89
C ARG A 131 6.42 -4.67 5.85
N ALA A 132 7.58 -4.75 5.20
CA ALA A 132 7.95 -3.80 4.15
C ALA A 132 6.96 -3.83 2.98
N PHE A 133 6.46 -5.02 2.61
CA PHE A 133 5.39 -5.16 1.62
C PHE A 133 4.09 -4.49 2.08
N LEU A 134 3.62 -4.77 3.30
CA LEU A 134 2.42 -4.12 3.83
C LEU A 134 2.59 -2.61 3.93
N ASP A 135 3.75 -2.14 4.40
CA ASP A 135 4.07 -0.71 4.47
C ASP A 135 4.04 -0.04 3.09
N ALA A 136 4.52 -0.70 2.03
CA ALA A 136 4.45 -0.19 0.67
C ALA A 136 2.99 0.01 0.22
N LEU A 137 2.11 -0.95 0.49
CA LEU A 137 0.68 -0.81 0.20
C LEU A 137 0.02 0.31 1.02
N MET A 138 0.30 0.36 2.33
CA MET A 138 -0.39 1.29 3.25
C MET A 138 0.06 2.74 3.09
N ARG A 139 1.31 2.99 2.69
CA ARG A 139 1.87 4.34 2.50
C ARG A 139 1.75 4.86 1.08
N SER A 140 1.33 4.02 0.15
CA SER A 140 1.20 4.41 -1.26
C SER A 140 0.31 5.65 -1.45
N PRO A 141 0.67 6.60 -2.32
CA PRO A 141 -0.18 7.72 -2.70
C PRO A 141 -1.38 7.32 -3.57
N MET A 142 -1.40 6.07 -4.06
CA MET A 142 -2.52 5.50 -4.83
C MET A 142 -3.64 4.99 -3.92
N HIS A 143 -4.85 4.81 -4.47
CA HIS A 143 -5.88 3.97 -3.88
C HIS A 143 -5.48 2.51 -4.06
N ILE A 144 -5.50 1.71 -2.98
CA ILE A 144 -5.10 0.30 -2.99
C ILE A 144 -6.32 -0.58 -2.81
N ILE A 145 -6.49 -1.54 -3.72
CA ILE A 145 -7.47 -2.61 -3.65
C ILE A 145 -6.68 -3.93 -3.70
N ALA A 146 -6.64 -4.66 -2.61
CA ALA A 146 -5.97 -5.95 -2.54
C ALA A 146 -7.00 -7.08 -2.55
N THR A 147 -6.80 -8.09 -3.38
CA THR A 147 -7.62 -9.30 -3.30
C THR A 147 -6.86 -10.38 -2.51
N ALA A 148 -7.60 -11.19 -1.78
CA ALA A 148 -7.06 -12.36 -1.10
C ALA A 148 -8.00 -13.55 -1.25
N ARG A 149 -7.43 -14.73 -1.48
CA ARG A 149 -8.19 -15.97 -1.42
C ARG A 149 -8.60 -16.22 0.02
N SER A 150 -9.80 -16.76 0.23
CA SER A 150 -10.22 -17.20 1.55
C SER A 150 -10.36 -18.71 1.60
N LYS A 151 -10.08 -19.26 2.77
CA LYS A 151 -10.26 -20.67 3.10
C LYS A 151 -11.16 -20.81 4.32
N THR A 152 -11.82 -21.96 4.44
CA THR A 152 -12.62 -22.26 5.62
C THR A 152 -11.70 -22.40 6.83
N GLU A 153 -11.89 -21.57 7.83
CA GLU A 153 -11.25 -21.72 9.12
C GLU A 153 -11.97 -22.80 9.94
N THR A 154 -11.21 -23.72 10.51
CA THR A 154 -11.74 -24.79 11.35
C THR A 154 -11.05 -24.78 12.69
N ALA A 155 -11.81 -25.02 13.77
CA ALA A 155 -11.26 -25.25 15.09
C ALA A 155 -11.61 -26.66 15.58
N GLN A 156 -10.71 -27.27 16.35
CA GLN A 156 -11.01 -28.48 17.10
C GLN A 156 -11.59 -28.04 18.45
N THR A 157 -12.83 -28.40 18.70
CA THR A 157 -13.49 -28.23 19.99
C THR A 157 -13.68 -29.59 20.64
N GLU A 158 -13.59 -29.66 21.95
CA GLU A 158 -13.88 -30.89 22.70
C GLU A 158 -15.32 -30.78 23.23
N GLN A 159 -16.18 -31.72 22.80
CA GLN A 159 -17.55 -31.82 23.28
C GLN A 159 -17.80 -33.24 23.76
N ASN A 160 -18.10 -33.41 25.03
CA ASN A 160 -18.32 -34.73 25.67
C ASN A 160 -17.12 -35.70 25.53
N GLY A 161 -15.89 -35.21 25.70
CA GLY A 161 -14.67 -36.03 25.58
C GLY A 161 -14.31 -36.43 24.15
N LYS A 162 -15.02 -35.96 23.12
CA LYS A 162 -14.73 -36.21 21.73
C LYS A 162 -14.28 -34.92 21.03
N LYS A 163 -13.15 -35.00 20.32
CA LYS A 163 -12.68 -33.90 19.45
C LYS A 163 -13.62 -33.77 18.25
N LYS A 164 -14.21 -32.60 18.09
CA LYS A 164 -15.06 -32.24 16.96
C LYS A 164 -14.43 -31.06 16.21
N VAL A 165 -14.33 -31.20 14.89
CA VAL A 165 -13.93 -30.07 14.02
C VAL A 165 -15.15 -29.22 13.74
N VAL A 166 -15.07 -27.96 14.09
CA VAL A 166 -16.13 -26.95 13.87
C VAL A 166 -15.61 -25.94 12.85
N LYS A 167 -16.43 -25.60 11.87
CA LYS A 167 -16.15 -24.52 10.92
C LYS A 167 -16.39 -23.19 11.63
N LEU A 168 -15.38 -22.32 11.69
CA LEU A 168 -15.47 -21.00 12.32
C LEU A 168 -15.89 -19.89 11.34
N GLY A 169 -15.73 -20.13 10.03
CA GLY A 169 -16.03 -19.15 8.99
C GLY A 169 -15.02 -19.20 7.86
N MET A 170 -14.97 -18.14 7.09
CA MET A 170 -13.97 -17.94 6.04
C MET A 170 -12.87 -17.00 6.57
N LYS A 171 -11.62 -17.30 6.27
CA LYS A 171 -10.47 -16.48 6.63
C LYS A 171 -9.59 -16.24 5.42
N ALA A 172 -9.08 -15.03 5.26
CA ALA A 172 -8.13 -14.72 4.21
C ALA A 172 -6.88 -15.61 4.31
N GLU A 173 -6.42 -16.12 3.18
CA GLU A 173 -5.16 -16.87 3.11
C GLU A 173 -3.99 -15.89 3.05
N GLN A 174 -3.69 -15.36 4.22
CA GLN A 174 -2.64 -14.38 4.48
C GLN A 174 -2.25 -14.47 5.96
N ARG A 175 -1.25 -13.70 6.39
CA ARG A 175 -0.84 -13.62 7.79
C ARG A 175 -2.00 -13.13 8.66
N ASP A 176 -2.12 -13.74 9.85
CA ASP A 176 -3.14 -13.35 10.82
C ASP A 176 -2.97 -11.87 11.20
N GLY A 177 -4.09 -11.15 11.24
CA GLY A 177 -4.11 -9.73 11.54
C GLY A 177 -3.98 -8.81 10.32
N LEU A 178 -3.90 -9.35 9.10
CA LEU A 178 -3.87 -8.54 7.88
C LEU A 178 -5.04 -7.56 7.82
N GLU A 179 -6.21 -7.97 8.27
CA GLU A 179 -7.43 -7.15 8.28
C GLU A 179 -7.28 -5.84 9.07
N TYR A 180 -6.36 -5.79 10.05
CA TYR A 180 -6.13 -4.57 10.83
C TYR A 180 -5.47 -3.46 10.02
N GLU A 181 -4.75 -3.80 8.97
CA GLU A 181 -4.04 -2.84 8.12
C GLU A 181 -5.01 -2.08 7.18
N PHE A 182 -6.09 -2.71 6.72
CA PHE A 182 -7.02 -2.12 5.79
C PHE A 182 -8.09 -1.25 6.48
N THR A 183 -8.59 -0.23 5.76
CA THR A 183 -9.71 0.60 6.21
C THR A 183 -11.01 -0.18 6.17
N THR A 184 -11.20 -0.95 5.11
CA THR A 184 -12.40 -1.77 4.87
C THR A 184 -11.97 -3.13 4.33
N VAL A 185 -12.61 -4.18 4.81
CA VAL A 185 -12.46 -5.55 4.32
C VAL A 185 -13.84 -6.07 3.95
N LEU A 186 -14.02 -6.46 2.70
CA LEU A 186 -15.26 -7.02 2.18
C LEU A 186 -15.05 -8.48 1.81
N ASP A 187 -15.83 -9.34 2.42
CA ASP A 187 -15.87 -10.77 2.11
C ASP A 187 -16.92 -11.00 1.03
N ILE A 188 -16.49 -11.51 -0.13
CA ILE A 188 -17.40 -11.77 -1.24
C ILE A 188 -17.87 -13.21 -1.16
N VAL A 189 -19.17 -13.36 -0.97
CA VAL A 189 -19.85 -14.66 -0.93
C VAL A 189 -19.95 -15.21 -2.35
N HIS A 190 -19.62 -16.50 -2.53
CA HIS A 190 -19.68 -17.14 -3.85
C HIS A 190 -21.08 -17.15 -4.46
N GLU A 191 -22.08 -17.44 -3.63
CA GLU A 191 -23.48 -17.44 -4.04
C GLU A 191 -24.01 -16.00 -4.10
N GLY A 192 -24.35 -15.55 -5.29
CA GLY A 192 -24.91 -14.22 -5.52
C GLY A 192 -23.91 -13.08 -5.53
N HIS A 193 -22.62 -13.34 -5.31
CA HIS A 193 -21.52 -12.35 -5.35
C HIS A 193 -21.75 -11.13 -4.44
N PHE A 194 -22.44 -11.33 -3.32
CA PHE A 194 -22.68 -10.27 -2.34
C PHE A 194 -21.41 -10.00 -1.51
N ALA A 195 -21.17 -8.73 -1.24
CA ALA A 195 -20.12 -8.29 -0.35
C ALA A 195 -20.67 -8.07 1.05
N VAL A 196 -19.99 -8.65 2.04
CA VAL A 196 -20.26 -8.50 3.47
C VAL A 196 -19.01 -7.87 4.11
N ALA A 197 -19.19 -6.79 4.85
CA ALA A 197 -18.06 -6.18 5.54
C ALA A 197 -17.69 -6.99 6.78
N SER A 198 -16.49 -7.57 6.81
CA SER A 198 -15.88 -8.10 8.02
C SER A 198 -15.14 -7.03 8.82
N LYS A 199 -14.77 -5.92 8.16
CA LYS A 199 -14.26 -4.71 8.77
C LYS A 199 -14.70 -3.50 7.95
N ASP A 200 -15.24 -2.49 8.63
CA ASP A 200 -15.61 -1.23 7.98
C ASP A 200 -15.41 -0.04 8.94
N ARG A 201 -14.42 0.80 8.62
CA ARG A 201 -14.20 2.07 9.33
C ARG A 201 -14.95 3.24 8.70
N THR A 202 -15.61 3.01 7.56
CA THR A 202 -16.33 4.05 6.83
C THR A 202 -17.78 4.20 7.30
N GLY A 203 -18.36 3.12 7.81
CA GLY A 203 -19.78 3.02 8.15
C GLY A 203 -20.69 2.89 6.92
N LEU A 204 -20.13 2.66 5.72
CA LEU A 204 -20.90 2.57 4.48
C LEU A 204 -21.55 1.21 4.26
N PHE A 205 -21.01 0.16 4.89
CA PHE A 205 -21.39 -1.24 4.64
C PHE A 205 -22.15 -1.87 5.82
N GLY A 206 -22.80 -1.06 6.66
CA GLY A 206 -23.58 -1.55 7.82
C GLY A 206 -24.98 -2.04 7.48
N GLY A 207 -25.40 -1.99 6.21
CA GLY A 207 -26.71 -2.46 5.74
C GLY A 207 -26.71 -3.91 5.26
N ASP A 208 -27.78 -4.28 4.54
CA ASP A 208 -27.86 -5.59 3.89
C ASP A 208 -26.74 -5.79 2.88
N PRO A 209 -26.21 -7.02 2.75
CA PRO A 209 -25.20 -7.34 1.75
C PRO A 209 -25.64 -6.98 0.34
N GLN A 210 -24.78 -6.31 -0.40
CA GLN A 210 -25.04 -5.87 -1.77
C GLN A 210 -23.96 -6.39 -2.71
N PRO A 211 -24.28 -6.62 -3.99
CA PRO A 211 -23.27 -6.85 -5.02
C PRO A 211 -22.38 -5.62 -5.18
N ILE A 212 -21.07 -5.84 -5.39
CA ILE A 212 -20.16 -4.76 -5.71
C ILE A 212 -20.50 -4.17 -7.08
N SER A 213 -20.48 -2.85 -7.17
CA SER A 213 -20.78 -2.10 -8.38
C SER A 213 -19.84 -0.89 -8.54
N VAL A 214 -19.92 -0.22 -9.69
CA VAL A 214 -19.21 1.06 -9.90
C VAL A 214 -19.66 2.11 -8.87
N GLU A 215 -20.93 2.08 -8.47
CA GLU A 215 -21.43 3.01 -7.44
C GLU A 215 -20.80 2.76 -6.07
N THR A 216 -20.43 1.52 -5.77
CA THR A 216 -19.64 1.21 -4.55
C THR A 216 -18.31 1.98 -4.53
N GLY A 217 -17.62 2.04 -5.67
CA GLY A 217 -16.39 2.80 -5.81
C GLY A 217 -16.57 4.30 -5.63
N LYS A 218 -17.62 4.87 -6.23
CA LYS A 218 -17.96 6.30 -6.09
C LYS A 218 -18.29 6.67 -4.64
N THR A 219 -19.14 5.87 -3.99
CA THR A 219 -19.50 6.09 -2.58
C THR A 219 -18.28 6.04 -1.66
N LEU A 220 -17.35 5.12 -1.90
CA LEU A 220 -16.08 5.07 -1.20
C LEU A 220 -15.25 6.31 -1.45
N LEU A 221 -15.13 6.76 -2.70
CA LEU A 221 -14.39 7.97 -3.06
C LEU A 221 -14.98 9.21 -2.38
N ASP A 222 -16.30 9.40 -2.46
CA ASP A 222 -16.99 10.51 -1.81
C ASP A 222 -16.72 10.55 -0.31
N TRP A 223 -16.74 9.40 0.34
CA TRP A 223 -16.40 9.30 1.76
C TRP A 223 -14.94 9.69 2.01
N LEU A 224 -13.98 9.20 1.22
CA LEU A 224 -12.56 9.49 1.36
C LEU A 224 -12.25 10.98 1.14
N GLU A 225 -12.93 11.62 0.18
CA GLU A 225 -12.76 13.04 -0.19
C GLU A 225 -13.50 14.00 0.74
N SER A 226 -14.49 13.53 1.52
CA SER A 226 -15.25 14.38 2.46
C SER A 226 -14.47 14.78 3.72
N GLY A 227 -13.22 14.35 3.88
CA GLY A 227 -12.30 14.81 4.92
C GLY A 227 -11.74 16.21 4.61
N ALA A 228 -11.15 16.84 5.63
CA ALA A 228 -10.40 18.08 5.43
C ALA A 228 -9.19 17.83 4.51
N GLU A 229 -8.87 18.82 3.68
CA GLU A 229 -7.66 18.74 2.87
C GLU A 229 -6.41 18.72 3.74
N THR A 230 -5.46 17.90 3.36
CA THR A 230 -4.10 17.99 3.90
C THR A 230 -3.50 19.26 3.36
N VAL A 231 -3.38 20.28 4.19
CA VAL A 231 -2.59 21.46 3.81
C VAL A 231 -1.14 20.96 3.74
N ASP A 232 -0.63 20.82 2.53
CA ASP A 232 0.80 20.52 2.34
C ASP A 232 1.59 21.76 2.81
N GLN A 233 2.12 21.65 4.00
CA GLN A 233 2.99 22.66 4.60
C GLN A 233 4.47 22.36 4.35
N LEU A 234 4.78 21.12 3.90
CA LEU A 234 6.15 20.69 3.68
C LEU A 234 6.73 21.26 2.38
N THR A 235 6.02 21.13 1.27
CA THR A 235 6.50 21.64 -0.02
C THR A 235 6.79 23.15 0.00
N PRO A 236 5.89 24.02 0.48
CA PRO A 236 6.23 25.44 0.61
C PRO A 236 7.40 25.75 1.54
N ALA A 237 7.55 24.96 2.62
CA ALA A 237 8.68 25.11 3.53
C ALA A 237 10.01 24.69 2.88
N LEU A 238 10.02 23.61 2.10
CA LEU A 238 11.20 23.17 1.33
C LEU A 238 11.55 24.17 0.22
N GLU A 239 10.57 24.70 -0.48
CA GLU A 239 10.76 25.76 -1.48
C GLU A 239 11.35 27.02 -0.87
N ALA A 240 10.83 27.50 0.27
CA ALA A 240 11.35 28.65 0.98
C ALA A 240 12.83 28.44 1.39
N ILE A 241 13.18 27.25 1.88
CA ILE A 241 14.57 26.89 2.23
C ILE A 241 15.44 26.85 0.97
N SER A 242 14.99 26.22 -0.11
CA SER A 242 15.77 26.07 -1.35
C SER A 242 15.98 27.38 -2.08
N ASN A 243 15.05 28.34 -1.97
CA ASN A 243 15.11 29.65 -2.59
C ASN A 243 15.72 30.73 -1.71
N ALA A 244 16.23 30.40 -0.52
CA ALA A 244 16.85 31.38 0.37
C ALA A 244 18.03 32.08 -0.30
N ALA A 245 18.01 33.41 -0.35
CA ALA A 245 19.04 34.20 -1.04
C ALA A 245 20.33 34.39 -0.23
N THR A 246 20.25 34.26 1.11
CA THR A 246 21.36 34.44 2.04
C THR A 246 21.35 33.35 3.13
N VAL A 247 22.48 33.16 3.78
CA VAL A 247 22.60 32.24 4.92
C VAL A 247 21.66 32.62 6.07
N ASP A 248 21.44 33.91 6.31
CA ASP A 248 20.51 34.38 7.34
C ASP A 248 19.04 34.10 6.97
N ASN A 249 18.66 34.27 5.70
CA ASN A 249 17.34 33.88 5.23
C ASN A 249 17.14 32.37 5.29
N LEU A 250 18.15 31.60 4.91
CA LEU A 250 18.14 30.13 5.03
C LEU A 250 17.89 29.69 6.47
N ARG A 251 18.56 30.31 7.43
CA ARG A 251 18.38 30.01 8.84
C ARG A 251 16.94 30.30 9.30
N LYS A 252 16.38 31.47 8.96
CA LYS A 252 15.01 31.85 9.31
C LYS A 252 13.99 30.88 8.74
N HIS A 253 14.10 30.53 7.45
CA HIS A 253 13.19 29.56 6.81
C HIS A 253 13.31 28.15 7.42
N TYR A 254 14.52 27.74 7.77
CA TYR A 254 14.75 26.44 8.43
C TYR A 254 14.13 26.42 9.84
N GLU A 255 14.35 27.46 10.66
CA GLU A 255 13.79 27.57 12.01
C GLU A 255 12.24 27.58 11.96
N ALA A 256 11.64 28.35 11.06
CA ALA A 256 10.20 28.36 10.85
C ALA A 256 9.65 27.00 10.40
N ALA A 257 10.34 26.33 9.49
CA ALA A 257 9.95 24.99 9.04
C ALA A 257 10.03 23.95 10.16
N VAL A 258 11.06 24.02 11.00
CA VAL A 258 11.21 23.11 12.16
C VAL A 258 10.18 23.40 13.24
N GLU A 259 9.85 24.68 13.49
CA GLU A 259 8.80 25.05 14.44
C GLU A 259 7.43 24.54 14.00
N LEU A 260 7.13 24.65 12.69
CA LEU A 260 5.84 24.26 12.12
C LEU A 260 5.67 22.75 11.96
N LEU A 261 6.72 22.05 11.48
CA LEU A 261 6.66 20.66 11.00
C LEU A 261 7.48 19.68 11.85
N GLY A 262 8.25 20.18 12.81
CA GLY A 262 9.23 19.40 13.57
C GLY A 262 10.51 19.13 12.78
N GLU A 263 11.46 18.46 13.43
CA GLU A 263 12.70 18.00 12.77
C GLU A 263 12.41 16.85 11.81
N ARG A 264 12.44 17.15 10.50
CA ARG A 264 12.30 16.16 9.42
C ARG A 264 13.60 16.08 8.63
N ILE A 265 13.89 14.89 8.13
CA ILE A 265 15.12 14.63 7.36
C ILE A 265 15.15 15.42 6.05
N GLU A 266 13.98 15.63 5.42
CA GLU A 266 13.82 16.39 4.19
C GLU A 266 14.18 17.87 4.41
N ILE A 267 13.70 18.48 5.49
CA ILE A 267 13.99 19.87 5.86
C ILE A 267 15.50 20.05 6.12
N LYS A 268 16.10 19.08 6.82
CA LYS A 268 17.54 19.10 7.11
C LYS A 268 18.39 18.92 5.86
N ARG A 269 17.96 18.05 4.91
CA ARG A 269 18.64 17.86 3.63
C ARG A 269 18.56 19.11 2.76
N ALA A 270 17.38 19.72 2.62
CA ALA A 270 17.19 20.95 1.85
C ALA A 270 18.07 22.11 2.41
N LYS A 271 18.07 22.32 3.73
CA LYS A 271 18.94 23.29 4.37
C LYS A 271 20.43 23.04 4.06
N ASN A 272 20.89 21.80 4.20
CA ASN A 272 22.30 21.47 4.01
C ASN A 272 22.73 21.63 2.54
N ALA A 273 21.85 21.28 1.59
CA ALA A 273 22.07 21.51 0.16
C ALA A 273 22.21 22.99 -0.13
N ARG A 274 21.24 23.82 0.29
CA ARG A 274 21.25 25.24 0.04
C ARG A 274 22.41 25.97 0.74
N TYR A 275 22.78 25.55 1.95
CA TYR A 275 23.93 26.10 2.65
C TYR A 275 25.24 25.90 1.87
N ARG A 276 25.45 24.72 1.29
CA ARG A 276 26.63 24.44 0.43
C ARG A 276 26.66 25.35 -0.80
N GLU A 277 25.53 25.55 -1.46
CA GLU A 277 25.44 26.45 -2.62
C GLU A 277 25.78 27.89 -2.25
N LEU A 278 25.23 28.41 -1.14
CA LEU A 278 25.46 29.79 -0.68
C LEU A 278 26.88 30.04 -0.18
N THR A 279 27.60 28.99 0.22
CA THR A 279 28.97 29.09 0.77
C THR A 279 30.03 28.56 -0.19
N ALA A 280 29.63 28.08 -1.38
CA ALA A 280 30.58 27.65 -2.39
C ALA A 280 31.46 28.82 -2.85
N PRO A 281 32.80 28.64 -2.97
CA PRO A 281 33.63 29.67 -3.58
C PRO A 281 33.23 29.92 -5.03
N PRO A 282 33.32 31.17 -5.53
CA PRO A 282 33.01 31.45 -6.91
C PRO A 282 33.88 30.61 -7.85
N GLU A 283 33.25 30.00 -8.84
CA GLU A 283 33.97 29.27 -9.89
C GLU A 283 35.04 30.19 -10.51
N GLN A 284 36.31 29.81 -10.39
CA GLN A 284 37.38 30.51 -11.11
C GLN A 284 37.19 30.27 -12.60
N THR A 285 36.65 31.27 -13.30
CA THR A 285 36.72 31.32 -14.76
C THR A 285 38.17 31.25 -15.15
N ALA A 286 38.57 30.16 -15.80
CA ALA A 286 39.89 30.03 -16.38
C ALA A 286 40.14 31.22 -17.36
N PRO A 287 41.33 31.86 -17.31
CA PRO A 287 41.63 32.92 -18.21
C PRO A 287 41.62 32.40 -19.65
N GLU A 288 40.84 33.07 -20.49
CA GLU A 288 40.80 32.90 -21.95
C GLU A 288 42.23 33.07 -22.47
N GLN A 289 42.83 31.98 -22.98
CA GLN A 289 44.14 32.08 -23.66
C GLN A 289 43.92 32.91 -24.93
N ALA A 290 44.43 34.16 -24.90
CA ALA A 290 44.54 34.96 -26.07
C ALA A 290 45.55 34.30 -27.02
N ASP A 291 45.07 33.76 -28.12
CA ASP A 291 45.90 33.41 -29.30
C ASP A 291 46.56 34.68 -29.82
N ALA A 292 47.85 34.75 -29.62
CA ALA A 292 48.69 35.72 -30.35
C ALA A 292 49.20 35.05 -31.62
N ALA A 293 48.87 35.68 -32.74
CA ALA A 293 49.28 35.35 -34.09
C ALA A 293 50.81 35.25 -34.31
#